data_7538c3a1508004f575a28ed6f09f294c
#
_entry.id   7538c3a1508004f575a28ed6f09f294c
#
_cell.length_a   1.000
_cell.length_b   1.000
_cell.length_c   1.000
_cell.angle_alpha   90.00
_cell.angle_beta   90.00
_cell.angle_gamma   90.00
#
_symmetry.space_group_name_H-M   'P 1'
#
loop_
_entity.id
_entity.type
_entity.pdbx_description
1 polymer ?
#
loop_
_entity_poly.entity_id
_entity_poly.type
_entity_poly.pdbx_seq_one_letter_code
_entity_poly.pdbx_strand_id
1 'polypeptide(L)'
;GMYGLAQTPEAQNAYLREAEYRNTDWFDLLFSNAIMMNHSVSYATGTEKSTSYVSVSAMVDPGWMLQNKVQRYTANLNNSYKIVKDLSLNVIANASYRQQKAPGTLGQSSDAASGTVSRGFDINPYSYALNTSRTLDPNEYYMRNYSDFNIFNELNANNISLDVIDLKFQ
;
A
#
# COMPACT_ATOMS: atom_id res chain seq x y z
N GLY A 1 -13.06 -29.01 0.18
CA GLY A 1 -12.98 -29.30 -1.23
C GLY A 1 -11.66 -29.99 -1.51
N MET A 2 -11.66 -31.05 -2.28
CA MET A 2 -10.39 -31.65 -2.71
C MET A 2 -9.72 -30.73 -3.71
N TYR A 3 -8.62 -30.15 -3.31
CA TYR A 3 -7.69 -29.46 -4.21
C TYR A 3 -6.72 -30.52 -4.76
N GLY A 4 -7.15 -31.31 -5.70
CA GLY A 4 -6.27 -32.32 -6.24
C GLY A 4 -6.80 -32.88 -7.54
N LEU A 5 -5.89 -33.01 -8.49
CA LEU A 5 -6.15 -33.71 -9.71
C LEU A 5 -6.42 -35.19 -9.42
N ALA A 6 -7.43 -35.77 -10.05
CA ALA A 6 -7.66 -37.21 -9.95
C ALA A 6 -6.42 -37.98 -10.41
N GLN A 7 -6.03 -39.03 -9.67
CA GLN A 7 -4.81 -39.79 -9.91
C GLN A 7 -5.00 -40.80 -11.07
N THR A 8 -5.65 -40.37 -12.14
CA THR A 8 -5.85 -41.20 -13.33
C THR A 8 -5.08 -40.60 -14.51
N PRO A 9 -4.55 -41.41 -15.43
CA PRO A 9 -3.84 -40.92 -16.60
C PRO A 9 -4.67 -39.98 -17.46
N GLU A 10 -5.97 -40.21 -17.57
CA GLU A 10 -6.91 -39.40 -18.35
C GLU A 10 -7.04 -38.00 -17.75
N ALA A 11 -7.21 -37.89 -16.43
CA ALA A 11 -7.32 -36.62 -15.73
C ALA A 11 -6.00 -35.84 -15.79
N GLN A 12 -4.86 -36.51 -15.62
CA GLN A 12 -3.54 -35.90 -15.74
C GLN A 12 -3.28 -35.37 -17.17
N ASN A 13 -3.62 -36.17 -18.19
CA ASN A 13 -3.48 -35.74 -19.58
C ASN A 13 -4.41 -34.59 -19.94
N ALA A 14 -5.64 -34.58 -19.42
CA ALA A 14 -6.57 -33.45 -19.63
C ALA A 14 -6.02 -32.16 -19.01
N TYR A 15 -5.54 -32.22 -17.78
CA TYR A 15 -4.93 -31.08 -17.11
C TYR A 15 -3.68 -30.56 -17.84
N LEU A 16 -2.80 -31.45 -18.25
CA LEU A 16 -1.57 -31.09 -18.98
C LEU A 16 -1.89 -30.43 -20.32
N ARG A 17 -2.89 -30.90 -21.05
CA ARG A 17 -3.34 -30.28 -22.29
C ARG A 17 -3.90 -28.88 -22.06
N GLU A 18 -4.66 -28.68 -21.01
CA GLU A 18 -5.17 -27.36 -20.64
C GLU A 18 -4.02 -26.42 -20.24
N ALA A 19 -3.09 -26.90 -19.41
CA ALA A 19 -1.93 -26.15 -18.97
C ALA A 19 -0.99 -25.77 -20.14
N GLU A 20 -0.86 -26.59 -21.16
CA GLU A 20 -0.04 -26.33 -22.34
C GLU A 20 -0.48 -25.06 -23.10
N TYR A 21 -1.77 -24.78 -23.16
CA TYR A 21 -2.32 -23.60 -23.82
C TYR A 21 -2.46 -22.39 -22.87
N ARG A 22 -2.24 -22.57 -21.59
CA ARG A 22 -2.32 -21.50 -20.60
C ARG A 22 -1.10 -20.60 -20.69
N ASN A 23 -1.34 -19.28 -20.73
CA ASN A 23 -0.27 -18.28 -20.78
C ASN A 23 -0.58 -17.18 -19.77
N THR A 24 -0.48 -17.51 -18.49
CA THR A 24 -0.73 -16.58 -17.38
C THR A 24 0.33 -15.47 -17.36
N ASP A 25 -0.08 -14.23 -17.50
CA ASP A 25 0.79 -13.08 -17.32
C ASP A 25 0.76 -12.61 -15.87
N TRP A 26 1.73 -13.07 -15.09
CA TRP A 26 1.84 -12.75 -13.68
C TRP A 26 2.12 -11.27 -13.42
N PHE A 27 2.78 -10.58 -14.37
CA PHE A 27 3.00 -9.15 -14.22
C PHE A 27 1.71 -8.37 -14.37
N ASP A 28 0.90 -8.68 -15.35
CA ASP A 28 -0.40 -8.03 -15.57
C ASP A 28 -1.37 -8.28 -14.40
N LEU A 29 -1.30 -9.45 -13.78
CA LEU A 29 -2.15 -9.82 -12.66
C LEU A 29 -1.71 -9.22 -11.31
N LEU A 30 -0.41 -9.06 -11.07
CA LEU A 30 0.13 -8.63 -9.77
C LEU A 30 0.49 -7.16 -9.72
N PHE A 31 0.64 -6.52 -10.87
CA PHE A 31 1.04 -5.14 -10.98
C PHE A 31 0.03 -4.34 -11.81
N SER A 32 -0.07 -3.08 -11.53
CA SER A 32 -0.92 -2.16 -12.28
C SER A 32 -0.17 -0.87 -12.58
N ASN A 33 -0.55 -0.20 -13.65
CA ASN A 33 -0.08 1.15 -13.92
C ASN A 33 -0.65 2.09 -12.86
N ALA A 34 0.21 2.61 -12.02
CA ALA A 34 -0.16 3.52 -10.95
C ALA A 34 0.19 4.96 -11.33
N ILE A 35 -0.77 5.84 -11.21
CA ILE A 35 -0.55 7.27 -11.36
C ILE A 35 -0.72 7.91 -9.99
N MET A 36 0.39 8.40 -9.44
CA MET A 36 0.37 9.19 -8.22
C MET A 36 -0.21 10.57 -8.52
N MET A 37 -1.19 10.98 -7.73
CA MET A 37 -1.79 12.31 -7.82
C MET A 37 -1.53 13.08 -6.55
N ASN A 38 -1.15 14.35 -6.69
CA ASN A 38 -1.00 15.27 -5.58
C ASN A 38 -1.68 16.59 -5.94
N HIS A 39 -2.70 16.95 -5.18
CA HIS A 39 -3.44 18.18 -5.34
C HIS A 39 -3.23 19.06 -4.13
N SER A 40 -2.93 20.33 -4.35
CA SER A 40 -2.79 21.30 -3.27
C SER A 40 -3.50 22.62 -3.63
N VAL A 41 -4.10 23.20 -2.62
CA VAL A 41 -4.69 24.53 -2.69
C VAL A 41 -4.15 25.34 -1.54
N SER A 42 -3.74 26.56 -1.81
CA SER A 42 -3.28 27.49 -0.79
C SER A 42 -3.93 28.85 -0.96
N TYR A 43 -4.14 29.51 0.16
CA TYR A 43 -4.66 30.87 0.21
C TYR A 43 -3.79 31.70 1.14
N ALA A 44 -3.39 32.85 0.67
CA ALA A 44 -2.64 33.81 1.45
C ALA A 44 -3.34 35.18 1.41
N THR A 45 -3.45 35.80 2.55
CA THR A 45 -3.99 37.15 2.70
C THR A 45 -3.16 37.91 3.73
N GLY A 46 -3.12 39.23 3.56
CA GLY A 46 -2.37 40.08 4.47
C GLY A 46 -2.97 41.47 4.59
N THR A 47 -2.81 42.05 5.74
CA THR A 47 -3.09 43.45 6.05
C THR A 47 -1.83 44.06 6.67
N GLU A 48 -1.82 45.36 6.97
CA GLU A 48 -0.71 45.98 7.66
C GLU A 48 -0.38 45.35 9.05
N LYS A 49 -1.40 44.68 9.66
CA LYS A 49 -1.30 44.10 11.00
C LYS A 49 -1.32 42.58 11.05
N SER A 50 -1.72 41.92 9.96
CA SER A 50 -1.84 40.47 9.98
C SER A 50 -1.49 39.86 8.63
N THR A 51 -0.87 38.70 8.68
CA THR A 51 -0.68 37.81 7.53
C THR A 51 -1.21 36.44 7.85
N SER A 52 -1.98 35.87 6.94
CA SER A 52 -2.52 34.54 7.11
C SER A 52 -2.23 33.71 5.87
N TYR A 53 -1.73 32.53 6.08
CA TYR A 53 -1.50 31.52 5.04
C TYR A 53 -2.17 30.21 5.45
N VAL A 54 -2.97 29.66 4.58
CA VAL A 54 -3.60 28.34 4.75
C VAL A 54 -3.31 27.52 3.52
N SER A 55 -2.91 26.27 3.71
CA SER A 55 -2.81 25.34 2.61
C SER A 55 -3.37 23.97 3.00
N VAL A 56 -3.99 23.32 2.05
CA VAL A 56 -4.46 21.93 2.16
C VAL A 56 -3.92 21.15 0.96
N SER A 57 -3.52 19.91 1.18
CA SER A 57 -3.10 19.02 0.11
C SER A 57 -3.63 17.62 0.31
N ALA A 58 -3.85 16.94 -0.81
CA ALA A 58 -4.26 15.56 -0.86
C ALA A 58 -3.37 14.80 -1.85
N MET A 59 -2.67 13.80 -1.36
CA MET A 59 -1.86 12.90 -2.17
C MET A 59 -2.49 11.51 -2.15
N VAL A 60 -2.63 10.92 -3.32
CA VAL A 60 -3.09 9.54 -3.50
C VAL A 60 -2.08 8.82 -4.39
N ASP A 61 -1.46 7.81 -3.83
CA ASP A 61 -0.60 6.88 -4.54
C ASP A 61 -1.27 5.50 -4.50
N PRO A 62 -1.86 5.04 -5.61
CA PRO A 62 -2.50 3.74 -5.66
C PRO A 62 -1.52 2.57 -5.61
N GLY A 63 -0.20 2.85 -5.69
CA GLY A 63 0.83 1.83 -5.76
C GLY A 63 0.83 1.06 -7.09
N TRP A 64 1.97 0.55 -7.46
CA TRP A 64 2.14 -0.25 -8.69
C TRP A 64 1.92 -1.76 -8.45
N MET A 65 1.78 -2.17 -7.21
CA MET A 65 1.61 -3.55 -6.77
C MET A 65 0.21 -3.74 -6.17
N LEU A 66 -0.38 -4.90 -6.39
CA LEU A 66 -1.68 -5.26 -5.86
C LEU A 66 -1.73 -5.05 -4.33
N GLN A 67 -2.83 -4.48 -3.83
CA GLN A 67 -3.08 -4.17 -2.41
C GLN A 67 -2.13 -3.14 -1.77
N ASN A 68 -1.31 -2.44 -2.55
CA ASN A 68 -0.47 -1.37 -2.03
C ASN A 68 -1.10 -0.01 -2.34
N LYS A 69 -1.35 0.80 -1.31
CA LYS A 69 -1.94 2.14 -1.46
C LYS A 69 -1.49 3.06 -0.35
N VAL A 70 -1.12 4.28 -0.71
CA VAL A 70 -0.83 5.35 0.24
C VAL A 70 -1.72 6.56 -0.04
N GLN A 71 -2.36 7.09 1.01
CA GLN A 71 -3.10 8.34 0.96
C GLN A 71 -2.58 9.25 2.06
N ARG A 72 -2.38 10.52 1.73
CA ARG A 72 -1.94 11.53 2.70
C ARG A 72 -2.69 12.84 2.49
N TYR A 73 -3.25 13.34 3.56
CA TYR A 73 -3.91 14.63 3.61
C TYR A 73 -3.12 15.53 4.56
N THR A 74 -2.83 16.76 4.16
CA THR A 74 -2.13 17.72 4.99
C THR A 74 -2.88 19.04 5.01
N ALA A 75 -2.88 19.68 6.18
CA ALA A 75 -3.39 21.03 6.35
C ALA A 75 -2.34 21.84 7.12
N ASN A 76 -2.03 23.03 6.63
CA ASN A 76 -1.11 23.95 7.25
C ASN A 76 -1.77 25.30 7.43
N LEU A 77 -1.61 25.87 8.61
CA LEU A 77 -2.02 27.22 8.97
C LEU A 77 -0.80 27.96 9.50
N ASN A 78 -0.56 29.12 8.97
CA ASN A 78 0.43 30.06 9.50
C ASN A 78 -0.22 31.43 9.57
N ASN A 79 -0.36 31.94 10.76
CA ASN A 79 -0.97 33.25 11.03
C ASN A 79 -0.05 34.10 11.88
N SER A 80 0.29 35.27 11.41
CA SER A 80 1.06 36.26 12.14
C SER A 80 0.20 37.50 12.38
N TYR A 81 0.13 37.93 13.60
CA TYR A 81 -0.64 39.12 14.01
C TYR A 81 0.22 40.07 14.82
N LYS A 82 0.33 41.30 14.34
CA LYS A 82 1.04 42.39 15.01
C LYS A 82 0.09 43.09 16.00
N ILE A 83 0.30 42.82 17.29
CA ILE A 83 -0.57 43.37 18.35
C ILE A 83 -0.25 44.84 18.60
N VAL A 84 1.04 45.13 18.78
CA VAL A 84 1.58 46.48 18.89
C VAL A 84 2.94 46.54 18.19
N LYS A 85 3.58 47.73 18.18
CA LYS A 85 4.81 47.96 17.41
C LYS A 85 5.91 46.91 17.67
N ASP A 86 6.06 46.48 18.91
CA ASP A 86 7.12 45.57 19.33
C ASP A 86 6.61 44.19 19.80
N LEU A 87 5.33 43.90 19.58
CA LEU A 87 4.74 42.62 19.98
C LEU A 87 3.95 41.99 18.80
N SER A 88 4.35 40.81 18.42
CA SER A 88 3.63 40.00 17.41
C SER A 88 3.32 38.61 17.98
N LEU A 89 2.20 38.10 17.58
CA LEU A 89 1.75 36.70 17.82
C LEU A 89 1.86 35.93 16.51
N ASN A 90 2.57 34.82 16.54
CA ASN A 90 2.61 33.86 15.44
C ASN A 90 1.96 32.56 15.88
N VAL A 91 1.03 32.08 15.07
CA VAL A 91 0.34 30.80 15.29
C VAL A 91 0.61 29.92 14.09
N ILE A 92 1.25 28.80 14.33
CA ILE A 92 1.52 27.79 13.31
C ILE A 92 0.83 26.51 13.75
N ALA A 93 -0.02 25.98 12.86
CA ALA A 93 -0.66 24.70 13.05
C ALA A 93 -0.47 23.83 11.80
N ASN A 94 0.01 22.63 12.00
CA ASN A 94 0.16 21.64 10.95
C ASN A 94 -0.58 20.37 11.36
N ALA A 95 -1.36 19.83 10.45
CA ALA A 95 -2.05 18.57 10.62
C ALA A 95 -1.76 17.69 9.42
N SER A 96 -1.45 16.42 9.65
CA SER A 96 -1.37 15.44 8.59
C SER A 96 -2.05 14.14 9.00
N TYR A 97 -2.74 13.54 8.05
CA TYR A 97 -3.29 12.19 8.14
C TYR A 97 -2.74 11.37 6.99
N ARG A 98 -2.12 10.25 7.32
CA ARG A 98 -1.61 9.30 6.35
C ARG A 98 -2.20 7.94 6.61
N GLN A 99 -2.81 7.37 5.59
CA GLN A 99 -3.24 5.97 5.55
C GLN A 99 -2.38 5.22 4.56
N GLN A 100 -1.83 4.11 4.99
CA GLN A 100 -1.06 3.20 4.16
C GLN A 100 -1.64 1.80 4.26
N LYS A 101 -1.95 1.21 3.12
CA LYS A 101 -2.26 -0.21 3.00
C LYS A 101 -1.12 -0.89 2.28
N ALA A 102 -0.71 -2.03 2.78
CA ALA A 102 0.32 -2.84 2.13
C ALA A 102 0.05 -4.32 2.40
N PRO A 103 0.36 -5.20 1.45
CA PRO A 103 0.31 -6.62 1.72
C PRO A 103 1.29 -6.94 2.83
N GLY A 104 0.79 -7.64 3.85
CA GLY A 104 1.57 -8.16 4.96
C GLY A 104 1.73 -9.66 4.83
N THR A 105 2.63 -10.23 5.62
CA THR A 105 2.82 -11.67 5.70
C THR A 105 2.44 -12.18 7.07
N LEU A 106 2.03 -13.45 7.14
CA LEU A 106 1.78 -14.14 8.40
C LEU A 106 3.06 -14.11 9.25
N GLY A 107 2.93 -13.79 10.54
CA GLY A 107 4.05 -13.82 11.47
C GLY A 107 4.87 -12.53 11.55
N GLN A 108 4.23 -11.38 11.40
CA GLN A 108 4.89 -10.11 11.69
C GLN A 108 5.18 -9.99 13.19
N SER A 109 6.42 -9.76 13.56
CA SER A 109 6.82 -9.30 14.88
C SER A 109 7.40 -7.89 14.79
N SER A 110 6.98 -7.03 15.69
CA SER A 110 7.54 -5.69 15.83
C SER A 110 8.32 -5.59 17.13
N ASP A 111 9.55 -5.11 17.05
CA ASP A 111 10.33 -4.72 18.22
C ASP A 111 10.28 -3.20 18.34
N ALA A 112 9.52 -2.72 19.32
CA ALA A 112 9.36 -1.30 19.58
C ALA A 112 10.65 -0.63 20.08
N ALA A 113 11.57 -1.39 20.68
CA ALA A 113 12.82 -0.87 21.22
C ALA A 113 13.85 -0.59 20.11
N SER A 114 13.91 -1.43 19.10
CA SER A 114 14.79 -1.26 17.92
C SER A 114 14.13 -0.57 16.74
N GLY A 115 12.82 -0.37 16.77
CA GLY A 115 12.03 0.13 15.65
C GLY A 115 12.00 -0.82 14.45
N THR A 116 12.38 -2.07 14.63
CA THR A 116 12.43 -3.06 13.57
C THR A 116 11.14 -3.86 13.47
N VAL A 117 10.71 -4.13 12.26
CA VAL A 117 9.61 -5.03 11.95
C VAL A 117 10.19 -6.22 11.19
N SER A 118 10.13 -7.40 11.79
CA SER A 118 10.51 -8.64 11.11
C SER A 118 9.25 -9.40 10.68
N ARG A 119 9.30 -9.95 9.47
CA ARG A 119 8.21 -10.74 8.88
C ARG A 119 8.68 -12.18 8.76
N GLY A 120 7.90 -13.12 9.24
CA GLY A 120 8.24 -14.55 9.18
C GLY A 120 8.23 -15.14 7.77
N PHE A 121 7.49 -14.53 6.87
CA PHE A 121 7.43 -14.91 5.47
C PHE A 121 7.17 -13.66 4.63
N ASP A 122 8.05 -13.38 3.70
CA ASP A 122 7.91 -12.23 2.80
C ASP A 122 7.84 -12.71 1.35
N ILE A 123 6.68 -12.52 0.73
CA ILE A 123 6.51 -12.78 -0.69
C ILE A 123 6.89 -11.52 -1.44
N ASN A 124 7.97 -11.59 -2.21
CA ASN A 124 8.28 -10.56 -3.18
C ASN A 124 7.47 -10.83 -4.46
N PRO A 125 6.43 -10.03 -4.78
CA PRO A 125 5.57 -10.27 -5.94
C PRO A 125 6.33 -10.20 -7.26
N TYR A 126 7.39 -9.39 -7.34
CA TYR A 126 8.24 -9.31 -8.53
C TYR A 126 9.00 -10.61 -8.76
N SER A 127 9.63 -11.15 -7.71
CA SER A 127 10.28 -12.44 -7.77
C SER A 127 9.29 -13.57 -8.08
N TYR A 128 8.09 -13.49 -7.52
CA TYR A 128 7.04 -14.44 -7.81
C TYR A 128 6.64 -14.41 -9.30
N ALA A 129 6.40 -13.22 -9.85
CA ALA A 129 6.03 -13.06 -11.27
C ALA A 129 7.12 -13.57 -12.23
N LEU A 130 8.40 -13.36 -11.88
CA LEU A 130 9.54 -13.83 -12.69
C LEU A 130 9.73 -15.35 -12.66
N ASN A 131 9.47 -15.99 -11.51
CA ASN A 131 9.85 -17.38 -11.30
C ASN A 131 8.67 -18.37 -11.35
N THR A 132 7.43 -17.87 -11.42
CA THR A 132 6.25 -18.73 -11.49
C THR A 132 5.96 -19.10 -12.94
N SER A 133 5.64 -20.37 -13.16
CA SER A 133 5.28 -20.86 -14.49
C SER A 133 4.03 -20.16 -15.02
N ARG A 134 4.07 -19.78 -16.29
CA ARG A 134 2.89 -19.23 -16.98
C ARG A 134 1.80 -20.27 -17.25
N THR A 135 2.11 -21.55 -17.07
CA THR A 135 1.13 -22.63 -17.19
C THR A 135 0.29 -22.83 -15.93
N LEU A 136 0.69 -22.23 -14.81
CA LEU A 136 -0.08 -22.30 -13.56
C LEU A 136 -1.34 -21.43 -13.65
N ASP A 137 -2.46 -21.98 -13.17
CA ASP A 137 -3.72 -21.24 -13.05
C ASP A 137 -3.66 -20.30 -11.83
N PRO A 138 -3.95 -19.01 -11.98
CA PRO A 138 -3.94 -18.06 -10.87
C PRO A 138 -5.01 -18.37 -9.81
N ASN A 139 -6.02 -19.14 -10.12
CA ASN A 139 -7.09 -19.52 -9.18
C ASN A 139 -6.81 -20.84 -8.45
N GLU A 140 -5.80 -21.59 -8.87
CA GLU A 140 -5.43 -22.84 -8.23
C GLU A 140 -4.57 -22.65 -6.99
N TYR A 141 -4.77 -23.56 -6.02
CA TYR A 141 -3.89 -23.69 -4.86
C TYR A 141 -2.88 -24.80 -5.15
N TYR A 142 -1.66 -24.56 -4.77
CA TYR A 142 -0.60 -25.56 -4.86
C TYR A 142 0.17 -25.69 -3.53
N MET A 143 0.80 -26.81 -3.33
CA MET A 143 1.57 -27.08 -2.12
C MET A 143 2.86 -26.27 -2.12
N ARG A 144 3.05 -25.43 -1.11
CA ARG A 144 4.29 -24.71 -0.85
C ARG A 144 4.63 -24.79 0.63
N ASN A 145 5.83 -25.28 0.95
CA ASN A 145 6.28 -25.41 2.35
C ASN A 145 5.25 -26.12 3.25
N TYR A 146 4.68 -27.22 2.78
CA TYR A 146 3.70 -28.07 3.49
C TYR A 146 2.33 -27.40 3.72
N SER A 147 2.01 -26.32 3.05
CA SER A 147 0.70 -25.68 3.13
C SER A 147 0.16 -25.33 1.73
N ASP A 148 -1.16 -25.26 1.64
CA ASP A 148 -1.82 -24.79 0.43
C ASP A 148 -1.54 -23.30 0.24
N PHE A 149 -1.12 -22.93 -0.95
CA PHE A 149 -0.69 -21.58 -1.29
C PHE A 149 -1.39 -21.08 -2.54
N ASN A 150 -1.89 -19.86 -2.48
CA ASN A 150 -2.32 -19.06 -3.62
C ASN A 150 -1.91 -17.60 -3.37
N ILE A 151 -1.20 -16.98 -4.31
CA ILE A 151 -0.65 -15.64 -4.14
C ILE A 151 -1.72 -14.57 -3.89
N PHE A 152 -2.86 -14.66 -4.55
CA PHE A 152 -3.95 -13.70 -4.38
C PHE A 152 -4.61 -13.84 -3.01
N ASN A 153 -4.78 -15.07 -2.54
CA ASN A 153 -5.28 -15.31 -1.19
C ASN A 153 -4.32 -14.73 -0.15
N GLU A 154 -3.02 -14.92 -0.31
CA GLU A 154 -2.01 -14.37 0.60
C GLU A 154 -2.03 -12.84 0.60
N LEU A 155 -2.07 -12.20 -0.57
CA LEU A 155 -2.13 -10.74 -0.68
C LEU A 155 -3.43 -10.14 -0.14
N ASN A 156 -4.55 -10.84 -0.27
CA ASN A 156 -5.86 -10.37 0.19
C ASN A 156 -6.08 -10.64 1.69
N ALA A 157 -5.65 -11.80 2.19
CA ALA A 157 -5.83 -12.18 3.58
C ALA A 157 -4.85 -11.46 4.53
N ASN A 158 -3.67 -11.14 4.05
CA ASN A 158 -2.59 -10.54 4.83
C ASN A 158 -2.39 -9.07 4.47
N ASN A 159 -3.37 -8.23 4.76
CA ASN A 159 -3.32 -6.81 4.47
C ASN A 159 -3.10 -6.00 5.76
N ILE A 160 -2.06 -5.18 5.77
CA ILE A 160 -1.74 -4.27 6.87
C ILE A 160 -2.27 -2.88 6.52
N SER A 161 -3.07 -2.31 7.41
CA SER A 161 -3.46 -0.90 7.36
C SER A 161 -2.75 -0.14 8.47
N LEU A 162 -2.04 0.91 8.10
CA LEU A 162 -1.38 1.82 9.02
C LEU A 162 -1.99 3.21 8.85
N ASP A 163 -2.55 3.72 9.94
CA ASP A 163 -3.10 5.07 10.03
C ASP A 163 -2.24 5.91 10.95
N VAL A 164 -1.73 7.03 10.46
CA VAL A 164 -0.87 7.95 11.20
C VAL A 164 -1.47 9.35 11.19
N ILE A 165 -1.64 9.93 12.36
CA ILE A 165 -2.09 11.30 12.55
C ILE A 165 -0.95 12.07 13.22
N ASP A 166 -0.51 13.14 12.58
CA ASP A 166 0.44 14.10 13.12
C ASP A 166 -0.22 15.47 13.33
N LEU A 167 -0.11 16.01 14.53
CA LEU A 167 -0.58 17.34 14.87
C LEU A 167 0.55 18.11 15.52
N LYS A 168 0.85 19.30 14.99
CA LYS A 168 1.87 20.22 15.54
C LYS A 168 1.26 21.59 15.69
N PHE A 169 1.47 22.17 16.87
CA PHE A 169 1.08 23.54 17.19
C PHE A 169 2.29 24.29 17.76
N GLN A 170 2.46 25.51 17.33
CA GLN A 170 3.51 26.40 17.78
C GLN A 170 3.00 27.84 17.87
#